data_e2c0afe7b176fc5f89f4b78981aa800c
#
_entry.id   e2c0afe7b176fc5f89f4b78981aa800c
#
_cell.length_a   1.000
_cell.length_b   1.000
_cell.length_c   1.000
_cell.angle_alpha   90.00
_cell.angle_beta   90.00
_cell.angle_gamma   90.00
#
_symmetry.space_group_name_H-M   'P 1'
#
loop_
_entity.id
_entity.type
_entity.pdbx_description
1 polymer ?
#
loop_
_entity_poly.entity_id
_entity_poly.type
_entity_poly.pdbx_seq_one_letter_code
_entity_poly.pdbx_strand_id
1 'polypeptide(L)'
;SDAAASDGFGGFGQVAISGNYAIVGAIGEDEGGSDAGAAYIFYKSGGTWTQQAKLLASDISANDTFGYASIYGDYAIVGSKKADSSEGAAYIFYRSGTSWTQQAKLSASSGMSDNDDRFGSYVSIYGDYAIIGAPNYHHNSSGDSGTAYIFIRSGTSWSQQQKLLASDLGAQDYFGRSVSISGDYAIIGAPLWDAGGSDTIEGAAYIFVRSGTSWSEQQKLTASDAAGNDNFGASVSISGDYAIVGAWPEDDGGADAGAVYIFIRSGTSWSQQAKLLASDAQASDNFGFSVSISGNTAVVGAYKEDTGGSNAGAAYIFERSGTAWTEVKKITASDAQADDDFGTSVAIDGTNVIIGSPGEDTKGSGAGAVYIFDKSTTAELKFDNYNKLSLTNTP
;
A
#
# COMPACT_ATOMS: atom_id res chain seq x y z
N SER A 1 -9.40 -0.92 21.41
CA SER A 1 -10.17 -0.39 22.55
C SER A 1 -9.85 1.08 22.84
N ASP A 2 -9.02 1.70 22.04
CA ASP A 2 -8.43 3.02 22.21
C ASP A 2 -8.64 3.94 21.00
N ALA A 3 -9.55 3.60 20.07
CA ALA A 3 -9.87 4.44 18.93
C ALA A 3 -10.33 5.83 19.38
N ALA A 4 -9.71 6.83 18.83
CA ALA A 4 -10.03 8.23 19.06
C ALA A 4 -10.28 8.95 17.72
N ALA A 5 -10.81 10.17 17.79
CA ALA A 5 -10.94 11.00 16.61
C ALA A 5 -9.56 11.22 15.96
N SER A 6 -9.54 11.16 14.62
CA SER A 6 -8.36 11.39 13.80
C SER A 6 -7.27 10.29 13.86
N ASP A 7 -7.53 9.10 14.45
CA ASP A 7 -6.57 7.99 14.43
C ASP A 7 -6.27 7.50 13.01
N GLY A 8 -7.21 7.68 12.07
CA GLY A 8 -7.03 7.33 10.67
C GLY A 8 -6.76 5.84 10.43
N PHE A 9 -7.44 4.96 11.18
CA PHE A 9 -7.25 3.51 11.11
C PHE A 9 -7.59 2.97 9.72
N GLY A 10 -6.63 2.30 9.09
CA GLY A 10 -6.80 1.75 7.74
C GLY A 10 -6.56 2.73 6.59
N GLY A 11 -5.86 3.84 6.81
CA GLY A 11 -5.49 4.80 5.77
C GLY A 11 -4.55 4.26 4.69
N PHE A 12 -4.09 5.12 3.79
CA PHE A 12 -3.28 4.74 2.63
C PHE A 12 -1.96 4.05 3.03
N GLY A 13 -1.72 2.87 2.44
CA GLY A 13 -0.54 2.07 2.74
C GLY A 13 -0.54 1.41 4.13
N GLN A 14 -1.69 1.36 4.80
CA GLN A 14 -1.79 0.91 6.18
C GLN A 14 -2.46 -0.46 6.35
N VAL A 15 -2.85 -1.16 5.27
CA VAL A 15 -3.42 -2.50 5.38
C VAL A 15 -2.61 -3.51 4.59
N ALA A 16 -2.38 -4.68 5.18
CA ALA A 16 -1.83 -5.83 4.48
C ALA A 16 -2.38 -7.13 5.09
N ILE A 17 -2.35 -8.21 4.31
CA ILE A 17 -2.86 -9.52 4.71
C ILE A 17 -1.93 -10.62 4.22
N SER A 18 -1.70 -11.63 5.05
CA SER A 18 -0.94 -12.84 4.71
C SER A 18 -1.53 -14.04 5.44
N GLY A 19 -2.16 -14.95 4.70
CA GLY A 19 -2.85 -16.12 5.24
C GLY A 19 -3.95 -15.75 6.23
N ASN A 20 -3.75 -16.14 7.48
CA ASN A 20 -4.68 -15.87 8.58
C ASN A 20 -4.32 -14.61 9.39
N TYR A 21 -3.39 -13.80 8.93
CA TYR A 21 -2.97 -12.59 9.62
C TYR A 21 -3.23 -11.36 8.76
N ALA A 22 -3.74 -10.31 9.40
CA ALA A 22 -3.85 -8.99 8.80
C ALA A 22 -3.18 -7.96 9.72
N ILE A 23 -2.59 -6.94 9.14
CA ILE A 23 -2.05 -5.78 9.84
C ILE A 23 -2.75 -4.53 9.36
N VAL A 24 -3.04 -3.63 10.30
CA VAL A 24 -3.71 -2.35 10.04
C VAL A 24 -2.98 -1.26 10.82
N GLY A 25 -2.61 -0.20 10.14
CA GLY A 25 -2.02 0.98 10.77
C GLY A 25 -3.05 2.02 11.19
N ALA A 26 -2.67 2.88 12.10
CA ALA A 26 -3.38 4.06 12.59
C ALA A 26 -2.33 5.14 12.88
N ILE A 27 -2.03 5.98 11.89
CA ILE A 27 -0.91 6.94 11.98
C ILE A 27 -1.16 8.12 12.92
N GLY A 28 -2.43 8.39 13.24
CA GLY A 28 -2.84 9.44 14.18
C GLY A 28 -3.04 8.93 15.61
N GLU A 29 -2.74 7.66 15.91
CA GLU A 29 -2.92 7.11 17.25
C GLU A 29 -1.93 7.75 18.25
N ASP A 30 -2.39 8.04 19.49
CA ASP A 30 -1.75 8.97 20.43
C ASP A 30 -1.05 8.32 21.65
N GLU A 31 -1.02 6.97 21.79
CA GLU A 31 -0.43 6.31 22.98
C GLU A 31 1.06 6.66 23.17
N GLY A 32 1.80 6.83 22.07
CA GLY A 32 3.20 7.28 22.08
C GLY A 32 3.40 8.79 22.14
N GLY A 33 2.31 9.56 22.12
CA GLY A 33 2.28 11.01 21.96
C GLY A 33 1.41 11.40 20.76
N SER A 34 1.04 12.67 20.61
CA SER A 34 0.17 13.12 19.51
C SER A 34 0.71 12.66 18.15
N ASP A 35 -0.16 12.00 17.35
CA ASP A 35 0.17 11.45 16.02
C ASP A 35 1.42 10.53 16.02
N ALA A 36 1.71 9.85 17.12
CA ALA A 36 2.83 8.93 17.20
C ALA A 36 2.60 7.70 16.30
N GLY A 37 1.35 7.22 16.28
CA GLY A 37 0.88 6.12 15.45
C GLY A 37 1.04 4.74 16.08
N ALA A 38 0.26 3.80 15.56
CA ALA A 38 0.27 2.40 15.97
C ALA A 38 -0.03 1.47 14.78
N ALA A 39 0.24 0.17 14.96
CA ALA A 39 -0.24 -0.86 14.05
C ALA A 39 -0.90 -2.00 14.84
N TYR A 40 -1.91 -2.63 14.25
CA TYR A 40 -2.72 -3.65 14.91
C TYR A 40 -2.68 -4.94 14.11
N ILE A 41 -2.42 -6.04 14.78
CA ILE A 41 -2.45 -7.38 14.19
C ILE A 41 -3.78 -8.05 14.48
N PHE A 42 -4.41 -8.57 13.45
CA PHE A 42 -5.61 -9.39 13.51
C PHE A 42 -5.28 -10.82 13.09
N TYR A 43 -5.92 -11.79 13.74
CA TYR A 43 -5.76 -13.21 13.45
C TYR A 43 -7.11 -13.86 13.17
N LYS A 44 -7.18 -14.66 12.11
CA LYS A 44 -8.36 -15.45 11.68
C LYS A 44 -8.31 -16.84 12.29
N SER A 45 -9.32 -17.20 13.08
CA SER A 45 -9.51 -18.54 13.63
C SER A 45 -10.97 -18.95 13.51
N GLY A 46 -11.24 -20.14 12.94
CA GLY A 46 -12.61 -20.64 12.76
C GLY A 46 -13.52 -19.71 11.96
N GLY A 47 -12.97 -18.94 11.01
CA GLY A 47 -13.71 -17.97 10.21
C GLY A 47 -13.87 -16.60 10.87
N THR A 48 -13.46 -16.44 12.12
CA THR A 48 -13.56 -15.17 12.87
C THR A 48 -12.20 -14.50 12.98
N TRP A 49 -12.15 -13.19 12.69
CA TRP A 49 -10.99 -12.35 12.88
C TRP A 49 -11.04 -11.70 14.28
N THR A 50 -9.94 -11.68 14.98
CA THR A 50 -9.80 -11.03 16.30
C THR A 50 -8.49 -10.28 16.39
N GLN A 51 -8.48 -9.13 17.05
CA GLN A 51 -7.23 -8.43 17.33
C GLN A 51 -6.34 -9.30 18.23
N GLN A 52 -5.11 -9.53 17.80
CA GLN A 52 -4.13 -10.31 18.54
C GLN A 52 -3.09 -9.43 19.25
N ALA A 53 -2.68 -8.33 18.62
CA ALA A 53 -1.68 -7.44 19.18
C ALA A 53 -1.88 -5.99 18.71
N LYS A 54 -1.40 -5.04 19.51
CA LYS A 54 -1.05 -3.67 19.14
C LYS A 54 0.46 -3.57 19.13
N LEU A 55 1.02 -2.99 18.08
CA LEU A 55 2.45 -2.79 17.85
C LEU A 55 2.77 -1.32 17.99
N LEU A 56 3.78 -1.01 18.76
CA LEU A 56 4.37 0.32 18.90
C LEU A 56 5.88 0.20 18.67
N ALA A 57 6.49 1.23 18.11
CA ALA A 57 7.95 1.29 18.05
C ALA A 57 8.53 1.46 19.47
N SER A 58 9.66 0.83 19.75
CA SER A 58 10.27 0.88 21.08
C SER A 58 10.77 2.28 21.48
N ASP A 59 10.94 3.15 20.51
CA ASP A 59 11.40 4.54 20.64
C ASP A 59 10.39 5.55 20.07
N ILE A 60 9.10 5.15 20.04
CA ILE A 60 8.02 5.97 19.48
C ILE A 60 7.93 7.33 20.18
N SER A 61 7.68 8.35 19.38
CA SER A 61 7.55 9.73 19.82
C SER A 61 6.41 10.45 19.10
N ALA A 62 5.98 11.58 19.64
CA ALA A 62 4.94 12.40 19.02
C ALA A 62 5.31 12.80 17.59
N ASN A 63 4.33 12.72 16.69
CA ASN A 63 4.41 13.00 15.26
C ASN A 63 5.23 12.01 14.43
N ASP A 64 5.63 10.85 14.94
CA ASP A 64 6.39 9.86 14.19
C ASP A 64 5.57 9.25 13.04
N THR A 65 4.23 9.23 13.17
CA THR A 65 3.31 8.67 12.16
C THR A 65 3.59 7.19 11.84
N PHE A 66 3.88 6.38 12.86
CA PHE A 66 4.09 4.94 12.74
C PHE A 66 2.79 4.24 12.32
N GLY A 67 2.80 3.46 11.20
CA GLY A 67 1.58 2.79 10.75
C GLY A 67 1.57 2.33 9.29
N TYR A 68 2.55 2.69 8.45
CA TYR A 68 2.66 2.15 7.09
C TYR A 68 3.10 0.69 7.16
N ALA A 69 2.25 -0.26 6.75
CA ALA A 69 2.41 -1.65 7.20
C ALA A 69 2.39 -2.68 6.07
N SER A 70 3.20 -3.72 6.22
CA SER A 70 3.16 -4.92 5.41
C SER A 70 3.44 -6.15 6.27
N ILE A 71 2.89 -7.32 5.88
CA ILE A 71 3.02 -8.57 6.62
C ILE A 71 3.26 -9.74 5.68
N TYR A 72 4.18 -10.63 6.03
CA TYR A 72 4.40 -11.90 5.35
C TYR A 72 4.80 -12.99 6.36
N GLY A 73 3.98 -14.03 6.45
CA GLY A 73 4.19 -15.15 7.39
C GLY A 73 4.26 -14.70 8.85
N ASP A 74 5.43 -14.90 9.47
CA ASP A 74 5.67 -14.54 10.88
C ASP A 74 6.34 -13.16 11.05
N TYR A 75 6.46 -12.39 9.96
CA TYR A 75 7.11 -11.08 9.98
C TYR A 75 6.16 -9.98 9.56
N ALA A 76 6.22 -8.87 10.28
CA ALA A 76 5.58 -7.62 9.89
C ALA A 76 6.63 -6.51 9.83
N ILE A 77 6.48 -5.60 8.88
CA ILE A 77 7.24 -4.37 8.81
C ILE A 77 6.28 -3.20 8.96
N VAL A 78 6.66 -2.21 9.76
CA VAL A 78 5.87 -0.99 9.94
C VAL A 78 6.80 0.21 9.76
N GLY A 79 6.45 1.07 8.83
CA GLY A 79 7.15 2.31 8.55
C GLY A 79 6.65 3.47 9.40
N SER A 80 7.52 4.44 9.61
CA SER A 80 7.33 5.64 10.41
C SER A 80 8.08 6.79 9.74
N LYS A 81 7.43 7.46 8.81
CA LYS A 81 8.09 8.39 7.87
C LYS A 81 8.63 9.67 8.50
N LYS A 82 8.18 10.00 9.72
CA LYS A 82 8.63 11.18 10.46
C LYS A 82 9.48 10.85 11.68
N ALA A 83 9.76 9.57 11.97
CA ALA A 83 10.70 9.19 13.02
C ALA A 83 12.08 9.81 12.81
N ASP A 84 12.89 9.90 13.85
CA ASP A 84 14.25 10.40 13.80
C ASP A 84 14.36 11.81 13.16
N SER A 85 13.47 12.72 13.54
CA SER A 85 13.45 14.11 13.00
C SER A 85 13.13 14.19 11.51
N SER A 86 12.23 13.29 11.03
CA SER A 86 11.76 13.17 9.64
C SER A 86 12.75 12.51 8.66
N GLU A 87 13.87 11.98 9.13
CA GLU A 87 14.68 11.05 8.32
C GLU A 87 13.84 9.78 7.98
N GLY A 88 13.04 9.35 8.96
CA GLY A 88 12.17 8.19 8.88
C GLY A 88 12.84 6.90 9.30
N ALA A 89 12.02 5.92 9.68
CA ALA A 89 12.45 4.59 10.10
C ALA A 89 11.45 3.52 9.65
N ALA A 90 11.87 2.26 9.68
CA ALA A 90 10.97 1.11 9.58
C ALA A 90 11.32 0.10 10.67
N TYR A 91 10.32 -0.62 11.16
CA TYR A 91 10.47 -1.52 12.28
C TYR A 91 10.00 -2.92 11.90
N ILE A 92 10.81 -3.90 12.18
CA ILE A 92 10.48 -5.32 11.96
C ILE A 92 9.96 -5.92 13.26
N PHE A 93 8.82 -6.57 13.15
CA PHE A 93 8.24 -7.38 14.22
C PHE A 93 8.23 -8.85 13.82
N TYR A 94 8.55 -9.71 14.77
CA TYR A 94 8.56 -11.16 14.59
C TYR A 94 7.54 -11.81 15.53
N ARG A 95 6.80 -12.77 14.99
CA ARG A 95 5.81 -13.56 15.74
C ARG A 95 6.39 -14.86 16.23
N SER A 96 6.22 -15.11 17.52
CA SER A 96 6.48 -16.42 18.15
C SER A 96 5.22 -16.88 18.90
N GLY A 97 4.57 -17.90 18.38
CA GLY A 97 3.25 -18.30 18.86
C GLY A 97 2.21 -17.21 18.61
N THR A 98 1.67 -16.63 19.68
CA THR A 98 0.71 -15.51 19.61
C THR A 98 1.32 -14.15 19.91
N SER A 99 2.60 -14.11 20.28
CA SER A 99 3.30 -12.87 20.69
C SER A 99 4.07 -12.27 19.54
N TRP A 100 3.95 -10.96 19.37
CA TRP A 100 4.70 -10.15 18.42
C TRP A 100 5.70 -9.28 19.15
N THR A 101 6.96 -9.31 18.74
CA THR A 101 8.04 -8.54 19.37
C THR A 101 8.83 -7.79 18.31
N GLN A 102 9.21 -6.55 18.61
CA GLN A 102 10.12 -5.80 17.73
C GLN A 102 11.47 -6.52 17.68
N GLN A 103 11.91 -6.85 16.46
CA GLN A 103 13.17 -7.53 16.22
C GLN A 103 14.27 -6.58 15.77
N ALA A 104 13.91 -5.55 14.97
CA ALA A 104 14.87 -4.59 14.45
C ALA A 104 14.21 -3.23 14.21
N LYS A 105 15.02 -2.16 14.31
CA LYS A 105 14.79 -0.86 13.68
C LYS A 105 15.69 -0.78 12.45
N LEU A 106 15.12 -0.38 11.32
CA LEU A 106 15.80 -0.20 10.04
C LEU A 106 15.90 1.28 9.74
N SER A 107 17.07 1.72 9.36
CA SER A 107 17.34 3.06 8.85
C SER A 107 18.31 2.96 7.68
N ALA A 108 18.34 3.94 6.80
CA ALA A 108 19.32 3.97 5.73
C ALA A 108 20.73 4.13 6.30
N SER A 109 21.66 3.22 5.94
CA SER A 109 23.02 3.18 6.51
C SER A 109 23.93 4.32 6.01
N SER A 110 23.55 4.95 4.89
CA SER A 110 24.23 6.15 4.35
C SER A 110 23.40 6.74 3.22
N GLY A 111 23.54 8.04 3.00
CA GLY A 111 22.99 8.70 1.83
C GLY A 111 21.59 9.27 2.01
N MET A 112 21.16 9.49 3.25
CA MET A 112 20.11 10.45 3.53
C MET A 112 20.66 11.82 3.16
N SER A 113 19.91 12.60 2.38
CA SER A 113 20.43 13.86 1.81
C SER A 113 20.17 15.05 2.72
N ASP A 114 19.07 14.98 3.47
CA ASP A 114 18.64 15.97 4.45
C ASP A 114 17.62 15.35 5.43
N ASN A 115 17.04 16.14 6.29
CA ASN A 115 16.17 15.67 7.38
C ASN A 115 14.71 15.41 6.94
N ASP A 116 14.39 15.24 5.65
CA ASP A 116 13.02 14.99 5.17
C ASP A 116 12.95 13.93 4.06
N ASP A 117 13.88 12.99 4.02
CA ASP A 117 13.90 11.90 3.02
C ASP A 117 12.70 10.95 3.13
N ARG A 118 12.05 10.91 4.30
CA ARG A 118 10.84 10.11 4.60
C ARG A 118 11.01 8.62 4.36
N PHE A 119 12.14 8.05 4.76
CA PHE A 119 12.33 6.60 4.76
C PHE A 119 11.24 5.92 5.60
N GLY A 120 10.64 4.86 5.11
CA GLY A 120 9.51 4.20 5.78
C GLY A 120 8.12 4.72 5.39
N SER A 121 8.03 5.66 4.42
CA SER A 121 6.73 6.10 3.88
C SER A 121 5.95 4.96 3.22
N TYR A 122 6.65 4.02 2.60
CA TYR A 122 6.08 2.85 1.93
C TYR A 122 6.97 1.65 2.20
N VAL A 123 6.35 0.53 2.57
CA VAL A 123 7.06 -0.69 2.94
C VAL A 123 6.40 -1.92 2.35
N SER A 124 7.20 -2.92 1.98
CA SER A 124 6.71 -4.24 1.62
C SER A 124 7.71 -5.30 2.07
N ILE A 125 7.21 -6.44 2.54
CA ILE A 125 8.02 -7.57 3.01
C ILE A 125 7.60 -8.87 2.33
N TYR A 126 8.58 -9.66 1.90
CA TYR A 126 8.37 -10.99 1.34
C TYR A 126 9.57 -11.90 1.66
N GLY A 127 9.30 -13.00 2.35
CA GLY A 127 10.35 -13.95 2.78
C GLY A 127 11.40 -13.28 3.67
N ASP A 128 12.64 -13.30 3.23
CA ASP A 128 13.77 -12.70 3.94
C ASP A 128 14.12 -11.28 3.46
N TYR A 129 13.25 -10.68 2.64
CA TYR A 129 13.50 -9.37 2.03
C TYR A 129 12.43 -8.37 2.43
N ALA A 130 12.87 -7.13 2.66
CA ALA A 130 12.01 -5.97 2.80
C ALA A 130 12.46 -4.87 1.85
N ILE A 131 11.50 -4.16 1.25
CA ILE A 131 11.73 -2.96 0.47
C ILE A 131 11.11 -1.78 1.19
N ILE A 132 11.83 -0.68 1.27
CA ILE A 132 11.42 0.55 1.95
C ILE A 132 11.64 1.74 1.02
N GLY A 133 10.57 2.51 0.77
CA GLY A 133 10.61 3.74 0.00
C GLY A 133 11.01 4.96 0.83
N ALA A 134 11.74 5.87 0.20
CA ALA A 134 12.10 7.20 0.70
C ALA A 134 11.90 8.20 -0.46
N PRO A 135 10.63 8.61 -0.73
CA PRO A 135 10.29 9.34 -1.94
C PRO A 135 10.82 10.76 -1.99
N ASN A 136 11.13 11.35 -0.84
CA ASN A 136 11.68 12.71 -0.76
C ASN A 136 13.21 12.76 -0.79
N TYR A 137 13.88 11.63 -1.00
CA TYR A 137 15.33 11.60 -1.11
C TYR A 137 15.85 12.50 -2.26
N HIS A 138 16.82 13.37 -1.98
CA HIS A 138 17.44 14.24 -2.96
C HIS A 138 18.70 13.58 -3.56
N HIS A 139 18.68 13.25 -4.84
CA HIS A 139 19.86 12.77 -5.55
C HIS A 139 20.61 13.94 -6.19
N ASN A 140 21.89 14.14 -5.79
CA ASN A 140 22.75 15.18 -6.37
C ASN A 140 22.13 16.60 -6.40
N SER A 141 21.40 16.99 -5.37
CA SER A 141 20.72 18.28 -5.25
C SER A 141 19.59 18.49 -6.28
N SER A 142 19.02 17.40 -6.83
CA SER A 142 17.99 17.44 -7.87
C SER A 142 16.55 17.57 -7.32
N GLY A 143 16.37 17.90 -6.04
CA GLY A 143 15.02 17.90 -5.41
C GLY A 143 14.54 16.46 -5.12
N ASP A 144 13.27 16.30 -4.76
CA ASP A 144 12.63 15.03 -4.34
C ASP A 144 12.62 13.94 -5.42
N SER A 145 13.80 13.51 -5.87
CA SER A 145 13.91 12.46 -6.90
C SER A 145 13.50 11.08 -6.39
N GLY A 146 13.67 10.84 -5.09
CA GLY A 146 13.27 9.60 -4.43
C GLY A 146 14.27 8.46 -4.54
N THR A 147 14.07 7.46 -3.69
CA THR A 147 14.87 6.21 -3.66
C THR A 147 14.08 5.09 -2.98
N ALA A 148 14.55 3.85 -3.13
CA ALA A 148 14.10 2.70 -2.35
C ALA A 148 15.30 1.90 -1.82
N TYR A 149 15.10 1.19 -0.73
CA TYR A 149 16.15 0.40 -0.09
C TYR A 149 15.70 -1.05 0.09
N ILE A 150 16.58 -1.97 -0.23
CA ILE A 150 16.40 -3.40 0.06
C ILE A 150 17.15 -3.76 1.33
N PHE A 151 16.44 -4.42 2.22
CA PHE A 151 17.00 -5.07 3.41
C PHE A 151 16.86 -6.57 3.29
N ILE A 152 17.86 -7.30 3.82
CA ILE A 152 17.88 -8.76 3.86
C ILE A 152 18.01 -9.25 5.30
N ARG A 153 17.29 -10.33 5.60
CA ARG A 153 17.37 -11.03 6.89
C ARG A 153 18.36 -12.20 6.81
N SER A 154 19.19 -12.31 7.84
CA SER A 154 20.02 -13.47 8.10
C SER A 154 19.88 -13.89 9.55
N GLY A 155 19.22 -15.02 9.79
CA GLY A 155 18.80 -15.42 11.13
C GLY A 155 17.82 -14.42 11.73
N THR A 156 18.22 -13.74 12.82
CA THR A 156 17.43 -12.69 13.48
C THR A 156 17.88 -11.27 13.13
N SER A 157 18.93 -11.12 12.32
CA SER A 157 19.50 -9.81 11.99
C SER A 157 19.04 -9.36 10.61
N TRP A 158 18.75 -8.07 10.49
CA TRP A 158 18.41 -7.39 9.25
C TRP A 158 19.51 -6.40 8.89
N SER A 159 19.88 -6.34 7.63
CA SER A 159 20.90 -5.42 7.13
C SER A 159 20.50 -4.86 5.77
N GLN A 160 20.84 -3.59 5.52
CA GLN A 160 20.68 -2.99 4.20
C GLN A 160 21.53 -3.75 3.20
N GLN A 161 20.89 -4.27 2.14
CA GLN A 161 21.58 -4.96 1.06
C GLN A 161 21.92 -4.02 -0.08
N GLN A 162 20.96 -3.15 -0.46
CA GLN A 162 21.16 -2.26 -1.61
C GLN A 162 20.23 -1.04 -1.54
N LYS A 163 20.72 0.10 -2.04
CA LYS A 163 19.93 1.28 -2.41
C LYS A 163 19.59 1.18 -3.89
N LEU A 164 18.32 1.41 -4.25
CA LEU A 164 17.81 1.38 -5.61
C LEU A 164 17.50 2.79 -6.10
N LEU A 165 17.94 3.08 -7.31
CA LEU A 165 17.66 4.33 -8.02
C LEU A 165 17.16 3.97 -9.42
N ALA A 166 16.24 4.75 -9.97
CA ALA A 166 15.86 4.64 -11.38
C ALA A 166 17.04 5.04 -12.28
N SER A 167 17.18 4.39 -13.43
CA SER A 167 18.27 4.64 -14.38
C SER A 167 18.19 6.03 -15.04
N ASP A 168 17.00 6.63 -15.05
CA ASP A 168 16.68 7.94 -15.64
C ASP A 168 16.07 8.91 -14.60
N LEU A 169 16.53 8.83 -13.36
CA LEU A 169 16.06 9.59 -12.22
C LEU A 169 16.09 11.10 -12.46
N GLY A 170 14.92 11.73 -12.41
CA GLY A 170 14.74 13.18 -12.49
C GLY A 170 14.48 13.85 -11.14
N ALA A 171 14.43 15.17 -11.16
CA ALA A 171 13.99 15.95 -10.02
C ALA A 171 12.48 15.83 -9.83
N GLN A 172 12.04 15.62 -8.60
CA GLN A 172 10.61 15.51 -8.24
C GLN A 172 9.88 14.28 -8.81
N ASP A 173 10.59 13.25 -9.25
CA ASP A 173 9.97 12.00 -9.73
C ASP A 173 9.28 11.21 -8.63
N TYR A 174 9.71 11.41 -7.36
CA TYR A 174 9.24 10.70 -6.18
C TYR A 174 9.35 9.18 -6.30
N PHE A 175 10.45 8.65 -6.89
CA PHE A 175 10.73 7.22 -6.93
C PHE A 175 10.73 6.62 -5.52
N GLY A 176 10.00 5.53 -5.31
CA GLY A 176 9.77 4.97 -3.98
C GLY A 176 8.46 5.44 -3.31
N ARG A 177 7.61 6.22 -4.03
CA ARG A 177 6.28 6.66 -3.58
C ARG A 177 5.30 5.48 -3.42
N SER A 178 5.57 4.38 -4.07
CA SER A 178 4.89 3.09 -3.89
C SER A 178 5.90 1.97 -4.11
N VAL A 179 5.82 0.88 -3.33
CA VAL A 179 6.75 -0.25 -3.43
C VAL A 179 6.03 -1.57 -3.18
N SER A 180 6.42 -2.63 -3.90
CA SER A 180 5.98 -3.99 -3.64
C SER A 180 7.08 -4.98 -4.00
N ILE A 181 7.21 -6.07 -3.23
CA ILE A 181 8.21 -7.13 -3.46
C ILE A 181 7.54 -8.50 -3.44
N SER A 182 7.90 -9.36 -4.40
CA SER A 182 7.45 -10.74 -4.48
C SER A 182 8.54 -11.63 -5.11
N GLY A 183 9.05 -12.58 -4.34
CA GLY A 183 10.14 -13.46 -4.78
C GLY A 183 11.41 -12.67 -5.11
N ASP A 184 11.87 -12.79 -6.36
CA ASP A 184 13.05 -12.12 -6.87
C ASP A 184 12.76 -10.82 -7.60
N TYR A 185 11.52 -10.31 -7.50
CA TYR A 185 11.08 -9.11 -8.18
C TYR A 185 10.59 -8.06 -7.20
N ALA A 186 10.92 -6.80 -7.49
CA ALA A 186 10.35 -5.63 -6.83
C ALA A 186 9.82 -4.66 -7.90
N ILE A 187 8.72 -3.98 -7.59
CA ILE A 187 8.19 -2.87 -8.37
C ILE A 187 8.19 -1.60 -7.53
N ILE A 188 8.63 -0.51 -8.11
CA ILE A 188 8.74 0.80 -7.46
C ILE A 188 8.09 1.85 -8.35
N GLY A 189 7.16 2.63 -7.81
CA GLY A 189 6.50 3.72 -8.51
C GLY A 189 7.24 5.05 -8.38
N ALA A 190 7.16 5.84 -9.45
CA ALA A 190 7.62 7.22 -9.56
C ALA A 190 6.52 8.04 -10.25
N PRO A 191 5.45 8.41 -9.53
CA PRO A 191 4.22 8.93 -10.14
C PRO A 191 4.37 10.31 -10.77
N LEU A 192 5.40 11.06 -10.43
CA LEU A 192 5.64 12.37 -11.01
C LEU A 192 6.76 12.37 -12.06
N TRP A 193 7.21 11.17 -12.50
CA TRP A 193 8.16 11.06 -13.62
C TRP A 193 7.59 11.70 -14.89
N ASP A 194 8.43 12.47 -15.63
CA ASP A 194 8.09 13.05 -16.91
C ASP A 194 9.02 12.56 -18.04
N ALA A 195 8.48 12.44 -19.25
CA ALA A 195 9.19 11.89 -20.42
C ALA A 195 10.18 12.88 -21.08
N GLY A 196 10.40 14.06 -20.52
CA GLY A 196 11.35 15.00 -21.14
C GLY A 196 11.17 16.48 -20.83
N GLY A 197 10.73 16.82 -19.64
CA GLY A 197 10.71 18.21 -19.17
C GLY A 197 9.66 19.09 -19.84
N SER A 198 8.57 18.48 -20.26
CA SER A 198 7.39 19.17 -20.77
C SER A 198 6.34 19.14 -19.70
N ASP A 199 6.28 19.87 -18.69
CA ASP A 199 5.20 20.06 -17.69
C ASP A 199 4.02 19.03 -17.70
N THR A 200 4.22 17.84 -18.30
CA THR A 200 3.27 16.74 -18.43
C THR A 200 3.78 15.57 -17.62
N ILE A 201 3.17 15.35 -16.47
CA ILE A 201 3.53 14.31 -15.50
C ILE A 201 2.80 13.02 -15.89
N GLU A 202 3.43 12.13 -16.65
CA GLU A 202 2.85 10.86 -17.04
C GLU A 202 2.93 9.82 -15.93
N GLY A 203 4.04 9.84 -15.19
CA GLY A 203 4.38 8.83 -14.19
C GLY A 203 5.02 7.57 -14.77
N ALA A 204 5.74 6.83 -13.92
CA ALA A 204 6.40 5.58 -14.28
C ALA A 204 6.41 4.59 -13.11
N ALA A 205 6.63 3.31 -13.43
CA ALA A 205 6.97 2.27 -12.46
C ALA A 205 8.19 1.48 -12.97
N TYR A 206 9.00 0.99 -12.05
CA TYR A 206 10.27 0.32 -12.40
C TYR A 206 10.29 -1.07 -11.79
N ILE A 207 10.61 -2.06 -12.61
CA ILE A 207 10.82 -3.44 -12.18
C ILE A 207 12.31 -3.65 -11.91
N PHE A 208 12.60 -4.14 -10.73
CA PHE A 208 13.94 -4.63 -10.34
C PHE A 208 13.89 -6.13 -10.16
N VAL A 209 14.97 -6.80 -10.60
CA VAL A 209 15.15 -8.24 -10.46
C VAL A 209 16.41 -8.55 -9.66
N ARG A 210 16.29 -9.53 -8.78
CA ARG A 210 17.39 -10.02 -7.96
C ARG A 210 18.13 -11.16 -8.67
N SER A 211 19.47 -11.08 -8.68
CA SER A 211 20.35 -12.17 -9.05
C SER A 211 21.44 -12.34 -7.98
N GLY A 212 21.36 -13.43 -7.24
CA GLY A 212 22.21 -13.64 -6.06
C GLY A 212 21.92 -12.58 -4.98
N THR A 213 22.91 -11.72 -4.71
CA THR A 213 22.83 -10.65 -3.71
C THR A 213 22.60 -9.26 -4.31
N SER A 214 22.51 -9.16 -5.64
CA SER A 214 22.36 -7.86 -6.34
C SER A 214 20.99 -7.71 -6.95
N TRP A 215 20.47 -6.50 -6.90
CA TRP A 215 19.25 -6.06 -7.55
C TRP A 215 19.59 -5.13 -8.71
N SER A 216 19.00 -5.34 -9.86
CA SER A 216 19.19 -4.50 -11.05
C SER A 216 17.85 -4.11 -11.63
N GLU A 217 17.76 -2.88 -12.13
CA GLU A 217 16.61 -2.47 -12.92
C GLU A 217 16.50 -3.37 -14.15
N GLN A 218 15.34 -4.00 -14.32
CA GLN A 218 15.06 -4.85 -15.46
C GLN A 218 14.30 -4.12 -16.55
N GLN A 219 13.33 -3.30 -16.13
CA GLN A 219 12.48 -2.58 -17.08
C GLN A 219 11.72 -1.43 -16.40
N LYS A 220 11.63 -0.28 -17.09
CA LYS A 220 10.67 0.77 -16.81
C LYS A 220 9.34 0.44 -17.47
N LEU A 221 8.23 0.66 -16.76
CA LEU A 221 6.86 0.52 -17.22
C LEU A 221 6.21 1.89 -17.32
N THR A 222 5.49 2.13 -18.39
CA THR A 222 4.63 3.30 -18.59
C THR A 222 3.29 2.84 -19.14
N ALA A 223 2.25 3.62 -19.00
CA ALA A 223 0.96 3.35 -19.64
C ALA A 223 1.11 3.45 -21.16
N SER A 224 0.40 2.59 -21.91
CA SER A 224 0.44 2.62 -23.39
C SER A 224 -0.24 3.86 -23.99
N ASP A 225 -1.06 4.52 -23.20
CA ASP A 225 -1.86 5.70 -23.49
C ASP A 225 -1.54 6.86 -22.56
N ALA A 226 -0.33 6.85 -21.96
CA ALA A 226 0.12 7.86 -21.01
C ALA A 226 -0.18 9.29 -21.46
N ALA A 227 -0.85 10.04 -20.61
CA ALA A 227 -1.14 11.45 -20.81
C ALA A 227 -0.67 12.27 -19.59
N GLY A 228 -0.69 13.59 -19.72
CA GLY A 228 -0.20 14.46 -18.66
C GLY A 228 -1.08 14.44 -17.42
N ASN A 229 -0.43 14.34 -16.27
CA ASN A 229 -1.01 14.26 -14.93
C ASN A 229 -1.72 12.94 -14.57
N ASP A 230 -1.50 11.86 -15.34
CA ASP A 230 -2.05 10.53 -15.01
C ASP A 230 -1.45 9.90 -13.75
N ASN A 231 -0.26 10.35 -13.34
CA ASN A 231 0.45 9.85 -12.17
C ASN A 231 0.59 8.31 -12.13
N PHE A 232 0.84 7.68 -13.28
CA PHE A 232 1.07 6.24 -13.37
C PHE A 232 2.19 5.83 -12.39
N GLY A 233 1.95 4.82 -11.57
CA GLY A 233 2.90 4.42 -10.51
C GLY A 233 2.56 4.97 -9.12
N ALA A 234 1.44 5.69 -8.97
CA ALA A 234 1.00 6.18 -7.66
C ALA A 234 0.74 5.04 -6.67
N SER A 235 0.25 3.91 -7.15
CA SER A 235 0.11 2.66 -6.41
C SER A 235 0.61 1.48 -7.25
N VAL A 236 1.29 0.52 -6.60
CA VAL A 236 1.83 -0.67 -7.28
C VAL A 236 1.68 -1.93 -6.42
N SER A 237 1.49 -3.07 -7.08
CA SER A 237 1.57 -4.39 -6.43
C SER A 237 2.11 -5.41 -7.43
N ILE A 238 2.88 -6.41 -6.95
CA ILE A 238 3.46 -7.47 -7.77
C ILE A 238 3.21 -8.83 -7.14
N SER A 239 2.80 -9.82 -7.97
CA SER A 239 2.57 -11.20 -7.55
C SER A 239 3.01 -12.14 -8.67
N GLY A 240 4.13 -12.83 -8.49
CA GLY A 240 4.70 -13.74 -9.48
C GLY A 240 5.00 -13.04 -10.81
N ASP A 241 4.30 -13.45 -11.87
CA ASP A 241 4.49 -12.91 -13.23
C ASP A 241 3.55 -11.73 -13.55
N TYR A 242 2.83 -11.21 -12.57
CA TYR A 242 1.89 -10.10 -12.75
C TYR A 242 2.25 -8.91 -11.89
N ALA A 243 2.14 -7.72 -12.48
CA ALA A 243 2.21 -6.45 -11.78
C ALA A 243 0.97 -5.62 -12.12
N ILE A 244 0.49 -4.86 -11.13
CA ILE A 244 -0.62 -3.93 -11.24
C ILE A 244 -0.13 -2.54 -10.86
N VAL A 245 -0.50 -1.54 -11.66
CA VAL A 245 -0.09 -0.14 -11.48
C VAL A 245 -1.30 0.76 -11.58
N GLY A 246 -1.53 1.59 -10.58
CA GLY A 246 -2.60 2.58 -10.55
C GLY A 246 -2.15 3.93 -11.11
N ALA A 247 -3.11 4.60 -11.76
CA ALA A 247 -3.07 5.95 -12.29
C ALA A 247 -4.40 6.62 -11.93
N TRP A 248 -4.52 7.08 -10.67
CA TRP A 248 -5.80 7.50 -10.11
C TRP A 248 -6.36 8.82 -10.69
N PRO A 249 -5.56 9.75 -11.25
CA PRO A 249 -6.09 10.92 -11.93
C PRO A 249 -6.32 10.71 -13.44
N GLU A 250 -6.22 9.49 -13.96
CA GLU A 250 -6.43 9.21 -15.38
C GLU A 250 -7.87 9.49 -15.81
N ASP A 251 -8.10 10.02 -17.03
CA ASP A 251 -9.32 10.73 -17.45
C ASP A 251 -10.26 9.92 -18.37
N ASP A 252 -9.93 8.69 -18.80
CA ASP A 252 -10.75 7.94 -19.77
C ASP A 252 -12.17 7.62 -19.29
N GLY A 253 -12.37 7.48 -17.98
CA GLY A 253 -13.69 7.30 -17.35
C GLY A 253 -14.41 8.61 -17.02
N GLY A 254 -13.75 9.76 -17.21
CA GLY A 254 -14.14 11.09 -16.76
C GLY A 254 -12.97 11.77 -16.04
N ALA A 255 -12.99 13.07 -15.85
CA ALA A 255 -11.89 13.79 -15.20
C ALA A 255 -11.55 13.20 -13.84
N ASP A 256 -10.30 12.77 -13.66
CA ASP A 256 -9.81 12.08 -12.44
C ASP A 256 -10.62 10.83 -12.06
N ALA A 257 -11.26 10.13 -13.01
CA ALA A 257 -11.99 8.89 -12.73
C ALA A 257 -11.03 7.76 -12.34
N GLY A 258 -9.85 7.75 -12.94
CA GLY A 258 -8.76 6.83 -12.68
C GLY A 258 -8.76 5.54 -13.48
N ALA A 259 -7.58 4.96 -13.62
CA ALA A 259 -7.35 3.70 -14.31
C ALA A 259 -6.31 2.82 -13.60
N VAL A 260 -6.30 1.56 -13.98
CA VAL A 260 -5.31 0.58 -13.51
C VAL A 260 -4.77 -0.21 -14.70
N TYR A 261 -3.48 -0.48 -14.70
CA TYR A 261 -2.80 -1.20 -15.76
C TYR A 261 -2.21 -2.50 -15.23
N ILE A 262 -2.48 -3.59 -15.92
CA ILE A 262 -1.94 -4.92 -15.63
C ILE A 262 -0.80 -5.21 -16.60
N PHE A 263 0.32 -5.61 -16.04
CA PHE A 263 1.49 -6.10 -16.80
C PHE A 263 1.72 -7.57 -16.53
N ILE A 264 2.15 -8.28 -17.58
CA ILE A 264 2.54 -9.69 -17.52
C ILE A 264 4.01 -9.85 -17.92
N ARG A 265 4.71 -10.70 -17.19
CA ARG A 265 6.10 -11.07 -17.49
C ARG A 265 6.16 -12.30 -18.39
N SER A 266 7.00 -12.24 -19.41
CA SER A 266 7.41 -13.37 -20.23
C SER A 266 8.95 -13.39 -20.36
N GLY A 267 9.58 -14.34 -19.74
CA GLY A 267 11.03 -14.36 -19.61
C GLY A 267 11.54 -13.17 -18.81
N THR A 268 12.29 -12.27 -19.46
CA THR A 268 12.83 -11.04 -18.85
C THR A 268 12.07 -9.77 -19.23
N SER A 269 11.01 -9.88 -20.02
CA SER A 269 10.25 -8.73 -20.52
C SER A 269 8.87 -8.65 -19.86
N TRP A 270 8.45 -7.44 -19.54
CA TRP A 270 7.12 -7.11 -19.06
C TRP A 270 6.35 -6.38 -20.16
N SER A 271 5.11 -6.74 -20.37
CA SER A 271 4.22 -6.10 -21.35
C SER A 271 2.86 -5.80 -20.74
N GLN A 272 2.29 -4.66 -21.08
CA GLN A 272 0.93 -4.33 -20.67
C GLN A 272 -0.05 -5.37 -21.25
N GLN A 273 -0.83 -6.01 -20.39
CA GLN A 273 -1.83 -7.00 -20.77
C GLN A 273 -3.23 -6.39 -20.84
N ALA A 274 -3.54 -5.47 -19.92
CA ALA A 274 -4.86 -4.83 -19.84
C ALA A 274 -4.77 -3.43 -19.23
N LYS A 275 -5.73 -2.58 -19.59
CA LYS A 275 -6.17 -1.41 -18.86
C LYS A 275 -7.53 -1.73 -18.25
N LEU A 276 -7.75 -1.42 -16.98
CA LEU A 276 -8.99 -1.65 -16.26
C LEU A 276 -9.57 -0.31 -15.80
N LEU A 277 -10.84 -0.15 -16.00
CA LEU A 277 -11.66 0.97 -15.52
C LEU A 277 -12.76 0.38 -14.63
N ALA A 278 -13.29 1.15 -13.71
CA ALA A 278 -14.51 0.79 -13.02
C ALA A 278 -15.68 0.72 -14.02
N SER A 279 -16.58 -0.25 -13.88
CA SER A 279 -17.72 -0.42 -14.79
C SER A 279 -18.72 0.73 -14.72
N ASP A 280 -18.68 1.51 -13.65
CA ASP A 280 -19.51 2.67 -13.36
C ASP A 280 -18.69 3.95 -13.11
N ALA A 281 -17.47 4.01 -13.66
CA ALA A 281 -16.54 5.13 -13.50
C ALA A 281 -17.20 6.51 -13.71
N GLN A 282 -16.97 7.40 -12.75
CA GLN A 282 -17.41 8.79 -12.80
C GLN A 282 -16.22 9.73 -12.50
N ALA A 283 -16.42 10.99 -12.84
CA ALA A 283 -15.39 11.99 -12.58
C ALA A 283 -15.07 12.08 -11.08
N SER A 284 -13.78 12.12 -10.78
CA SER A 284 -13.21 12.22 -9.42
C SER A 284 -13.33 10.98 -8.54
N ASP A 285 -13.74 9.82 -9.05
CA ASP A 285 -13.81 8.57 -8.26
C ASP A 285 -12.42 8.10 -7.76
N ASN A 286 -11.36 8.49 -8.47
CA ASN A 286 -9.98 8.12 -8.18
C ASN A 286 -9.75 6.59 -8.14
N PHE A 287 -10.33 5.84 -9.09
CA PHE A 287 -10.08 4.41 -9.24
C PHE A 287 -8.59 4.13 -9.50
N GLY A 288 -8.00 3.19 -8.80
CA GLY A 288 -6.56 2.92 -8.86
C GLY A 288 -5.74 3.68 -7.80
N PHE A 289 -6.38 4.42 -6.88
CA PHE A 289 -5.71 5.05 -5.75
C PHE A 289 -4.94 4.03 -4.90
N SER A 290 -5.53 2.86 -4.67
CA SER A 290 -4.90 1.72 -4.03
C SER A 290 -5.12 0.46 -4.85
N VAL A 291 -4.09 -0.41 -4.93
CA VAL A 291 -4.14 -1.66 -5.70
C VAL A 291 -3.48 -2.81 -4.96
N SER A 292 -4.01 -4.01 -5.14
CA SER A 292 -3.38 -5.24 -4.67
C SER A 292 -3.68 -6.39 -5.63
N ILE A 293 -2.68 -7.23 -5.90
CA ILE A 293 -2.83 -8.40 -6.77
C ILE A 293 -2.34 -9.67 -6.06
N SER A 294 -3.11 -10.75 -6.15
CA SER A 294 -2.74 -12.09 -5.67
C SER A 294 -3.18 -13.13 -6.68
N GLY A 295 -2.23 -13.71 -7.40
CA GLY A 295 -2.47 -14.71 -8.44
C GLY A 295 -3.35 -14.16 -9.56
N ASN A 296 -4.59 -14.65 -9.65
CA ASN A 296 -5.55 -14.30 -10.71
C ASN A 296 -6.58 -13.25 -10.28
N THR A 297 -6.39 -12.64 -9.12
CA THR A 297 -7.34 -11.65 -8.58
C THR A 297 -6.63 -10.33 -8.30
N ALA A 298 -7.24 -9.25 -8.74
CA ALA A 298 -6.84 -7.88 -8.40
C ALA A 298 -7.96 -7.18 -7.62
N VAL A 299 -7.58 -6.35 -6.66
CA VAL A 299 -8.48 -5.47 -5.92
C VAL A 299 -8.01 -4.04 -6.12
N VAL A 300 -8.94 -3.16 -6.42
CA VAL A 300 -8.69 -1.76 -6.75
C VAL A 300 -9.62 -0.88 -5.92
N GLY A 301 -9.06 0.11 -5.23
CA GLY A 301 -9.83 1.11 -4.49
C GLY A 301 -10.14 2.36 -5.33
N ALA A 302 -11.33 2.92 -5.10
CA ALA A 302 -11.81 4.19 -5.62
C ALA A 302 -12.44 4.96 -4.44
N TYR A 303 -11.60 5.63 -3.68
CA TYR A 303 -11.97 6.12 -2.35
C TYR A 303 -12.93 7.32 -2.38
N LYS A 304 -13.10 7.96 -3.52
CA LYS A 304 -14.04 9.06 -3.72
C LYS A 304 -15.31 8.67 -4.48
N GLU A 305 -15.54 7.39 -4.70
CA GLU A 305 -16.75 6.91 -5.35
C GLU A 305 -17.99 7.26 -4.49
N ASP A 306 -19.10 7.66 -5.12
CA ASP A 306 -20.22 8.37 -4.46
C ASP A 306 -21.45 7.49 -4.16
N THR A 307 -21.47 6.18 -4.43
CA THR A 307 -22.67 5.32 -4.30
C THR A 307 -23.29 5.33 -2.89
N GLY A 308 -22.49 5.40 -1.86
CA GLY A 308 -22.96 5.43 -0.45
C GLY A 308 -23.15 6.83 0.13
N GLY A 309 -22.76 7.86 -0.62
CA GLY A 309 -22.66 9.26 -0.20
C GLY A 309 -21.46 9.91 -0.86
N SER A 310 -21.34 11.23 -0.84
CA SER A 310 -20.17 11.93 -1.40
C SER A 310 -18.88 11.40 -0.77
N ASN A 311 -17.92 10.92 -1.59
CA ASN A 311 -16.68 10.31 -1.15
C ASN A 311 -16.86 9.13 -0.16
N ALA A 312 -17.98 8.39 -0.24
CA ALA A 312 -18.16 7.21 0.62
C ALA A 312 -17.15 6.12 0.27
N GLY A 313 -16.78 6.03 -1.00
CA GLY A 313 -15.77 5.14 -1.53
C GLY A 313 -16.24 3.75 -1.88
N ALA A 314 -15.47 3.10 -2.77
CA ALA A 314 -15.71 1.73 -3.21
C ALA A 314 -14.41 0.98 -3.45
N ALA A 315 -14.51 -0.35 -3.56
CA ALA A 315 -13.44 -1.19 -4.07
C ALA A 315 -14.00 -2.18 -5.09
N TYR A 316 -13.17 -2.57 -6.06
CA TYR A 316 -13.56 -3.42 -7.17
C TYR A 316 -12.67 -4.66 -7.23
N ILE A 317 -13.28 -5.82 -7.46
CA ILE A 317 -12.57 -7.09 -7.64
C ILE A 317 -12.60 -7.46 -9.12
N PHE A 318 -11.41 -7.69 -9.66
CA PHE A 318 -11.21 -8.22 -11.00
C PHE A 318 -10.66 -9.65 -10.93
N GLU A 319 -11.16 -10.53 -11.76
CA GLU A 319 -10.65 -11.88 -11.91
C GLU A 319 -10.15 -12.14 -13.33
N ARG A 320 -9.03 -12.85 -13.41
CA ARG A 320 -8.39 -13.22 -14.67
C ARG A 320 -8.79 -14.62 -15.13
N SER A 321 -9.22 -14.71 -16.39
CA SER A 321 -9.41 -15.97 -17.10
C SER A 321 -8.65 -15.93 -18.43
N GLY A 322 -7.64 -16.78 -18.56
CA GLY A 322 -6.68 -16.68 -19.68
C GLY A 322 -5.93 -15.36 -19.66
N THR A 323 -6.11 -14.52 -20.69
CA THR A 323 -5.52 -13.18 -20.78
C THR A 323 -6.50 -12.07 -20.44
N ALA A 324 -7.79 -12.39 -20.25
CA ALA A 324 -8.84 -11.40 -19.97
C ALA A 324 -8.97 -11.17 -18.46
N TRP A 325 -9.09 -9.91 -18.06
CA TRP A 325 -9.45 -9.47 -16.72
C TRP A 325 -10.88 -8.92 -16.76
N THR A 326 -11.72 -9.36 -15.85
CA THR A 326 -13.13 -8.98 -15.80
C THR A 326 -13.46 -8.52 -14.38
N GLU A 327 -14.15 -7.38 -14.26
CA GLU A 327 -14.75 -6.98 -13.00
C GLU A 327 -15.84 -8.00 -12.62
N VAL A 328 -15.70 -8.56 -11.43
CA VAL A 328 -16.64 -9.57 -10.92
C VAL A 328 -17.46 -9.05 -9.75
N LYS A 329 -17.00 -7.98 -9.10
CA LYS A 329 -17.70 -7.43 -7.93
C LYS A 329 -17.25 -6.00 -7.65
N LYS A 330 -18.22 -5.11 -7.40
CA LYS A 330 -18.05 -3.85 -6.67
C LYS A 330 -18.40 -4.08 -5.20
N ILE A 331 -17.62 -3.50 -4.30
CA ILE A 331 -17.80 -3.59 -2.85
C ILE A 331 -17.89 -2.17 -2.29
N THR A 332 -18.91 -1.91 -1.49
CA THR A 332 -19.06 -0.71 -0.67
C THR A 332 -19.21 -1.12 0.78
N ALA A 333 -18.93 -0.24 1.73
CA ALA A 333 -19.23 -0.50 3.13
C ALA A 333 -20.75 -0.63 3.33
N SER A 334 -21.17 -1.58 4.18
CA SER A 334 -22.61 -1.79 4.47
C SER A 334 -23.26 -0.63 5.24
N ASP A 335 -22.46 0.21 5.84
CA ASP A 335 -22.82 1.39 6.62
C ASP A 335 -22.18 2.67 6.04
N ALA A 336 -21.88 2.66 4.73
CA ALA A 336 -21.26 3.77 4.01
C ALA A 336 -21.93 5.10 4.26
N GLN A 337 -21.15 6.12 4.58
CA GLN A 337 -21.55 7.49 4.76
C GLN A 337 -20.64 8.43 3.94
N ALA A 338 -21.03 9.68 3.82
CA ALA A 338 -20.21 10.66 3.13
C ALA A 338 -18.86 10.84 3.85
N ASP A 339 -17.80 10.96 3.04
CA ASP A 339 -16.41 11.16 3.47
C ASP A 339 -15.81 10.00 4.31
N ASP A 340 -16.39 8.78 4.20
CA ASP A 340 -15.81 7.58 4.80
C ASP A 340 -14.52 7.12 4.12
N ASP A 341 -14.32 7.50 2.84
CA ASP A 341 -13.14 7.19 2.05
C ASP A 341 -12.83 5.67 1.96
N PHE A 342 -13.86 4.81 1.88
CA PHE A 342 -13.68 3.36 1.72
C PHE A 342 -12.93 3.03 0.44
N GLY A 343 -11.89 2.19 0.52
CA GLY A 343 -11.02 1.90 -0.63
C GLY A 343 -9.73 2.72 -0.64
N THR A 344 -9.49 3.58 0.35
CA THR A 344 -8.21 4.29 0.51
C THR A 344 -7.02 3.33 0.57
N SER A 345 -7.21 2.16 1.16
CA SER A 345 -6.22 1.07 1.14
C SER A 345 -6.89 -0.26 0.90
N VAL A 346 -6.23 -1.13 0.10
CA VAL A 346 -6.72 -2.48 -0.19
C VAL A 346 -5.59 -3.49 -0.14
N ALA A 347 -5.89 -4.70 0.33
CA ALA A 347 -4.98 -5.84 0.21
C ALA A 347 -5.76 -7.14 0.00
N ILE A 348 -5.14 -8.09 -0.73
CA ILE A 348 -5.71 -9.42 -0.96
C ILE A 348 -4.67 -10.51 -0.75
N ASP A 349 -5.08 -11.59 -0.07
CA ASP A 349 -4.36 -12.87 -0.07
C ASP A 349 -5.36 -14.04 -0.12
N GLY A 350 -5.27 -14.83 -1.16
CA GLY A 350 -6.21 -15.92 -1.44
C GLY A 350 -7.63 -15.42 -1.65
N THR A 351 -8.54 -15.74 -0.71
CA THR A 351 -9.95 -15.30 -0.75
C THR A 351 -10.22 -14.11 0.17
N ASN A 352 -9.29 -13.76 1.04
CA ASN A 352 -9.47 -12.66 2.00
C ASN A 352 -9.09 -11.33 1.37
N VAL A 353 -9.99 -10.37 1.39
CA VAL A 353 -9.79 -8.98 0.95
C VAL A 353 -9.98 -8.09 2.17
N ILE A 354 -9.03 -7.19 2.41
CA ILE A 354 -9.13 -6.16 3.45
C ILE A 354 -9.16 -4.79 2.80
N ILE A 355 -10.05 -3.92 3.26
CA ILE A 355 -10.28 -2.59 2.72
C ILE A 355 -10.36 -1.60 3.87
N GLY A 356 -9.58 -0.53 3.79
CA GLY A 356 -9.58 0.56 4.76
C GLY A 356 -10.53 1.69 4.39
N SER A 357 -11.08 2.34 5.41
CA SER A 357 -12.02 3.45 5.37
C SER A 357 -11.64 4.44 6.48
N PRO A 358 -10.59 5.27 6.26
CA PRO A 358 -10.02 6.09 7.33
C PRO A 358 -10.91 7.25 7.78
N GLY A 359 -11.87 7.65 6.95
CA GLY A 359 -12.82 8.70 7.27
C GLY A 359 -14.03 8.22 8.12
N GLU A 360 -14.19 6.90 8.29
CA GLU A 360 -15.33 6.35 9.02
C GLU A 360 -15.44 6.91 10.45
N ASP A 361 -16.62 7.42 10.81
CA ASP A 361 -16.87 8.31 11.97
C ASP A 361 -17.60 7.67 13.15
N THR A 362 -18.03 6.39 13.08
CA THR A 362 -18.86 5.76 14.13
C THR A 362 -18.26 5.86 15.55
N LYS A 363 -16.94 5.98 15.64
CA LYS A 363 -16.18 6.06 16.91
C LYS A 363 -15.58 7.44 17.20
N GLY A 364 -15.77 8.39 16.32
CA GLY A 364 -15.22 9.73 16.38
C GLY A 364 -14.79 10.17 14.98
N SER A 365 -14.77 11.46 14.73
CA SER A 365 -14.45 12.00 13.40
C SER A 365 -13.07 11.50 12.93
N GLY A 366 -13.04 10.79 11.79
CA GLY A 366 -11.83 10.22 11.22
C GLY A 366 -11.15 9.15 12.09
N ALA A 367 -11.90 8.46 12.95
CA ALA A 367 -11.36 7.35 13.73
C ALA A 367 -10.92 6.18 12.81
N GLY A 368 -11.66 5.98 11.71
CA GLY A 368 -11.41 4.99 10.70
C GLY A 368 -11.88 3.58 11.03
N ALA A 369 -12.07 2.80 9.99
CA ALA A 369 -12.43 1.39 10.06
C ALA A 369 -11.73 0.56 8.99
N VAL A 370 -11.71 -0.76 9.17
CA VAL A 370 -11.36 -1.72 8.11
C VAL A 370 -12.44 -2.77 7.98
N TYR A 371 -12.63 -3.22 6.76
CA TYR A 371 -13.61 -4.23 6.39
C TYR A 371 -12.88 -5.42 5.78
N ILE A 372 -13.22 -6.61 6.23
CA ILE A 372 -12.64 -7.83 5.68
C ILE A 372 -13.76 -8.64 5.00
N PHE A 373 -13.54 -8.95 3.73
CA PHE A 373 -14.45 -9.72 2.90
C PHE A 373 -13.79 -11.05 2.55
N ASP A 374 -14.58 -12.10 2.49
CA ASP A 374 -14.22 -13.30 1.76
C ASP A 374 -14.83 -13.22 0.36
N LYS A 375 -13.97 -13.10 -0.68
CA LYS A 375 -14.44 -12.91 -2.06
C LYS A 375 -15.34 -14.05 -2.58
N SER A 376 -15.26 -15.23 -1.96
CA SER A 376 -16.08 -16.38 -2.31
C SER A 376 -17.50 -16.34 -1.72
N THR A 377 -17.77 -15.39 -0.82
CA THR A 377 -19.05 -15.22 -0.13
C THR A 377 -19.53 -13.77 -0.22
N THR A 378 -20.73 -13.50 0.29
CA THR A 378 -21.25 -12.13 0.47
C THR A 378 -21.05 -11.63 1.89
N ALA A 379 -20.32 -12.38 2.73
CA ALA A 379 -20.12 -12.01 4.13
C ALA A 379 -19.10 -10.89 4.25
N GLU A 380 -19.49 -9.86 4.98
CA GLU A 380 -18.66 -8.71 5.36
C GLU A 380 -18.37 -8.77 6.86
N LEU A 381 -17.15 -8.42 7.25
CA LEU A 381 -16.74 -8.27 8.64
C LEU A 381 -16.13 -6.88 8.82
N LYS A 382 -16.80 -5.98 9.55
CA LYS A 382 -16.27 -4.65 9.89
C LYS A 382 -15.46 -4.72 11.18
N PHE A 383 -14.29 -4.10 11.18
CA PHE A 383 -13.48 -3.83 12.35
C PHE A 383 -13.33 -2.32 12.51
N ASP A 384 -13.92 -1.82 13.56
CA ASP A 384 -13.50 -0.56 14.14
C ASP A 384 -12.40 -0.84 15.19
N ASN A 385 -11.65 0.16 15.59
CA ASN A 385 -10.62 0.05 16.62
C ASN A 385 -11.10 -0.60 17.96
N TYR A 386 -12.36 -1.06 18.07
CA TYR A 386 -13.01 -1.50 19.32
C TYR A 386 -13.26 -3.01 19.46
N ASN A 387 -12.60 -3.90 18.71
CA ASN A 387 -12.80 -5.34 18.87
C ASN A 387 -14.28 -5.82 18.79
N LYS A 388 -15.17 -5.11 18.13
CA LYS A 388 -16.54 -5.56 17.92
C LYS A 388 -16.73 -6.09 16.51
N LEU A 389 -16.80 -7.42 16.42
CA LEU A 389 -17.29 -8.13 15.24
C LEU A 389 -18.78 -7.82 15.09
N SER A 390 -19.16 -6.99 14.14
CA SER A 390 -20.54 -6.88 13.70
C SER A 390 -20.69 -7.68 12.40
N LEU A 391 -21.40 -8.81 12.47
CA LEU A 391 -21.87 -9.54 11.31
C LEU A 391 -23.06 -8.77 10.75
N THR A 392 -22.88 -8.09 9.63
CA THR A 392 -24.02 -7.60 8.85
C THR A 392 -24.39 -8.68 7.84
N ASN A 393 -25.38 -9.53 8.20
CA ASN A 393 -26.08 -10.32 7.21
C ASN A 393 -27.00 -9.37 6.43
N THR A 394 -26.59 -8.93 5.24
CA THR A 394 -27.53 -8.40 4.25
C THR A 394 -28.25 -9.58 3.58
N PRO A 395 -29.58 -9.58 3.50
CA PRO A 395 -30.38 -10.68 2.94
C PRO A 395 -30.18 -10.87 1.44
#